data_83afa1483f85f5746933eb332c40f752
#
_entry.id   83afa1483f85f5746933eb332c40f752
#
_cell.length_a   1.000
_cell.length_b   1.000
_cell.length_c   1.000
_cell.angle_alpha   90.00
_cell.angle_beta   90.00
_cell.angle_gamma   90.00
#
_symmetry.space_group_name_H-M   'P 1'
#
loop_
_entity.id
_entity.type
_entity.pdbx_description
1 polymer ?
#
loop_
_entity_poly.entity_id
_entity_poly.type
_entity_poly.pdbx_seq_one_letter_code
_entity_poly.pdbx_strand_id
1 'polypeptide(L)'
;MVVGIDGSSHSAAAAARAFWIAELRGAPLVAVTTWNVEVVDGMVVTTPGTEAWNAVEAKYRAIADRIVDPLRAAHPDVDCTVEVVRGAPAKVLAERSGDAGLLVMGTRGRGGFAGMLLGSQSQRVLETAASPVMLVRAAPTS
;
A
#
# COMPACT_ATOMS: atom_id res chain seq x y z
N MET A 1 -11.67 -2.31 -4.68
CA MET A 1 -11.05 -1.53 -3.60
C MET A 1 -9.53 -1.58 -3.72
N VAL A 2 -8.87 -0.54 -3.26
CA VAL A 2 -7.39 -0.45 -3.26
C VAL A 2 -6.91 -0.13 -1.85
N VAL A 3 -5.82 -0.77 -1.41
CA VAL A 3 -5.14 -0.42 -0.15
C VAL A 3 -3.65 -0.20 -0.41
N GLY A 4 -3.11 0.89 0.13
CA GLY A 4 -1.68 1.19 0.06
C GLY A 4 -0.90 0.51 1.18
N ILE A 5 0.21 -0.14 0.86
CA ILE A 5 1.05 -0.86 1.81
C ILE A 5 2.50 -0.41 1.68
N ASP A 6 3.09 0.01 2.79
CA ASP A 6 4.50 0.42 2.85
C ASP A 6 5.31 -0.32 3.92
N GLY A 7 4.71 -1.31 4.57
CA GLY A 7 5.33 -2.07 5.64
C GLY A 7 5.22 -1.43 7.02
N SER A 8 4.64 -0.23 7.15
CA SER A 8 4.42 0.43 8.44
C SER A 8 3.26 -0.20 9.21
N SER A 9 3.19 0.07 10.52
CA SER A 9 2.06 -0.35 11.36
C SER A 9 0.75 0.30 10.92
N HIS A 10 0.79 1.53 10.40
CA HIS A 10 -0.38 2.21 9.86
C HIS A 10 -0.89 1.54 8.59
N SER A 11 0.00 1.12 7.68
CA SER A 11 -0.43 0.37 6.50
C SER A 11 -0.94 -1.02 6.84
N ALA A 12 -0.39 -1.67 7.86
CA ALA A 12 -0.92 -2.95 8.36
C ALA A 12 -2.35 -2.80 8.91
N ALA A 13 -2.61 -1.74 9.68
CA ALA A 13 -3.95 -1.42 10.16
C ALA A 13 -4.91 -1.10 9.01
N ALA A 14 -4.43 -0.36 8.00
CA ALA A 14 -5.21 -0.06 6.80
C ALA A 14 -5.57 -1.35 6.04
N ALA A 15 -4.62 -2.27 5.88
CA ALA A 15 -4.85 -3.55 5.21
C ALA A 15 -5.91 -4.37 5.94
N ALA A 16 -5.82 -4.47 7.28
CA ALA A 16 -6.82 -5.19 8.06
C ALA A 16 -8.23 -4.61 7.88
N ARG A 17 -8.34 -3.29 7.88
CA ARG A 17 -9.61 -2.60 7.65
C ARG A 17 -10.12 -2.85 6.23
N ALA A 18 -9.24 -2.79 5.24
CA ALA A 18 -9.61 -3.02 3.84
C ALA A 18 -10.12 -4.44 3.60
N PHE A 19 -9.47 -5.45 4.19
CA PHE A 19 -9.96 -6.83 4.10
C PHE A 19 -11.35 -7.01 4.70
N TRP A 20 -11.57 -6.42 5.87
CA TRP A 20 -12.88 -6.46 6.52
C TRP A 20 -13.97 -5.84 5.67
N ILE A 21 -13.71 -4.66 5.09
CA ILE A 21 -14.69 -3.98 4.22
C ILE A 21 -14.90 -4.76 2.92
N ALA A 22 -13.83 -5.28 2.32
CA ALA A 22 -13.92 -6.08 1.10
C ALA A 22 -14.77 -7.33 1.31
N GLU A 23 -14.60 -7.99 2.46
CA GLU A 23 -15.42 -9.15 2.82
C GLU A 23 -16.89 -8.78 2.97
N LEU A 24 -17.21 -7.68 3.67
CA LEU A 24 -18.59 -7.21 3.85
C LEU A 24 -19.26 -6.85 2.52
N ARG A 25 -18.50 -6.31 1.57
CA ARG A 25 -19.02 -5.85 0.27
C ARG A 25 -18.94 -6.91 -0.82
N GLY A 26 -18.27 -8.02 -0.57
CA GLY A 26 -17.98 -8.99 -1.62
C GLY A 26 -17.14 -8.39 -2.76
N ALA A 27 -16.27 -7.42 -2.45
CA ALA A 27 -15.49 -6.69 -3.44
C ALA A 27 -14.05 -7.24 -3.56
N PRO A 28 -13.47 -7.26 -4.77
CA PRO A 28 -12.05 -7.57 -4.91
C PRO A 28 -11.19 -6.45 -4.31
N LEU A 29 -10.02 -6.83 -3.83
CA LEU A 29 -9.07 -5.93 -3.18
C LEU A 29 -7.71 -6.00 -3.89
N VAL A 30 -7.13 -4.84 -4.19
CA VAL A 30 -5.77 -4.73 -4.72
C VAL A 30 -4.91 -4.06 -3.66
N ALA A 31 -3.89 -4.77 -3.18
CA ALA A 31 -2.89 -4.23 -2.27
C ALA A 31 -1.72 -3.70 -3.10
N VAL A 32 -1.48 -2.41 -3.02
CA VAL A 32 -0.46 -1.73 -3.82
C VAL A 32 0.70 -1.32 -2.93
N THR A 33 1.89 -1.75 -3.29
CA THR A 33 3.14 -1.27 -2.71
C THR A 33 3.98 -0.61 -3.79
N THR A 34 4.72 0.44 -3.43
CA THR A 34 5.47 1.24 -4.40
C THR A 34 6.92 1.36 -4.02
N TRP A 35 7.75 1.54 -5.02
CA TRP A 35 9.15 1.92 -4.86
C TRP A 35 9.52 2.96 -5.91
N ASN A 36 10.46 3.84 -5.61
CA ASN A 36 10.81 4.91 -6.54
C ASN A 36 12.25 4.78 -7.03
N VAL A 37 13.22 4.87 -6.13
CA VAL A 37 14.63 4.75 -6.46
C VAL A 37 15.26 3.65 -5.63
N GLU A 38 15.89 2.71 -6.30
CA GLU A 38 16.66 1.64 -5.67
C GLU A 38 18.04 1.51 -6.35
N VAL A 39 19.04 1.14 -5.58
CA VAL A 39 20.39 0.93 -6.04
C VAL A 39 20.79 -0.52 -5.76
N VAL A 40 21.25 -1.21 -6.80
CA VAL A 40 21.76 -2.58 -6.71
C VAL A 40 23.16 -2.60 -7.31
N ASP A 41 24.13 -3.08 -6.54
CA ASP A 41 25.55 -3.14 -6.95
C ASP A 41 26.09 -1.79 -7.44
N GLY A 42 25.69 -0.70 -6.76
CA GLY A 42 26.14 0.66 -7.07
C GLY A 42 25.45 1.32 -8.27
N MET A 43 24.48 0.66 -8.89
CA MET A 43 23.76 1.19 -10.05
C MET A 43 22.29 1.41 -9.73
N VAL A 44 21.73 2.51 -10.23
CA VAL A 44 20.28 2.79 -10.11
C VAL A 44 19.52 1.83 -11.00
N VAL A 45 18.51 1.19 -10.42
CA VAL A 45 17.64 0.25 -11.13
C VAL A 45 16.62 1.02 -11.95
N THR A 46 16.67 0.88 -13.27
CA THR A 46 15.81 1.63 -14.19
C THR A 46 15.11 0.77 -15.23
N THR A 47 15.61 -0.43 -15.52
CA THR A 47 15.15 -1.24 -16.66
C THR A 47 14.31 -2.41 -16.19
N PRO A 48 12.99 -2.44 -16.54
CA PRO A 48 12.13 -3.57 -16.22
C PRO A 48 12.64 -4.89 -16.82
N GLY A 49 12.43 -5.99 -16.10
CA GLY A 49 12.78 -7.33 -16.55
C GLY A 49 14.23 -7.72 -16.33
N THR A 50 15.09 -6.80 -15.85
CA THR A 50 16.46 -7.15 -15.46
C THR A 50 16.47 -7.90 -14.13
N GLU A 51 17.58 -8.61 -13.86
CA GLU A 51 17.76 -9.32 -12.58
C GLU A 51 17.66 -8.35 -11.39
N ALA A 52 18.29 -7.16 -11.51
CA ALA A 52 18.21 -6.13 -10.49
C ALA A 52 16.80 -5.63 -10.26
N TRP A 53 16.03 -5.39 -11.30
CA TRP A 53 14.63 -5.01 -11.21
C TRP A 53 13.79 -6.07 -10.52
N ASN A 54 13.96 -7.32 -10.92
CA ASN A 54 13.23 -8.45 -10.34
C ASN A 54 13.57 -8.64 -8.85
N ALA A 55 14.82 -8.40 -8.47
CA ALA A 55 15.23 -8.45 -7.06
C ALA A 55 14.56 -7.34 -6.23
N VAL A 56 14.44 -6.13 -6.77
CA VAL A 56 13.73 -5.03 -6.11
C VAL A 56 12.23 -5.34 -5.98
N GLU A 57 11.61 -5.81 -7.04
CA GLU A 57 10.19 -6.20 -6.98
C GLU A 57 9.94 -7.30 -5.95
N ALA A 58 10.80 -8.32 -5.89
CA ALA A 58 10.69 -9.39 -4.92
C ALA A 58 10.82 -8.88 -3.48
N LYS A 59 11.71 -7.92 -3.24
CA LYS A 59 11.88 -7.26 -1.93
C LYS A 59 10.59 -6.57 -1.48
N TYR A 60 9.99 -5.76 -2.34
CA TYR A 60 8.77 -5.04 -2.01
C TYR A 60 7.55 -5.94 -1.93
N ARG A 61 7.49 -6.95 -2.78
CA ARG A 61 6.44 -7.98 -2.68
C ARG A 61 6.50 -8.71 -1.35
N ALA A 62 7.69 -9.07 -0.88
CA ALA A 62 7.85 -9.73 0.43
C ALA A 62 7.36 -8.84 1.59
N ILE A 63 7.59 -7.52 1.51
CA ILE A 63 7.07 -6.58 2.50
C ILE A 63 5.54 -6.59 2.51
N ALA A 64 4.91 -6.54 1.33
CA ALA A 64 3.47 -6.57 1.21
C ALA A 64 2.88 -7.92 1.65
N ASP A 65 3.47 -9.02 1.22
CA ASP A 65 2.98 -10.37 1.54
C ASP A 65 3.02 -10.65 3.04
N ARG A 66 4.01 -10.11 3.76
CA ARG A 66 4.08 -10.24 5.22
C ARG A 66 2.85 -9.67 5.92
N ILE A 67 2.26 -8.60 5.36
CA ILE A 67 1.03 -7.99 5.87
C ILE A 67 -0.20 -8.72 5.31
N VAL A 68 -0.20 -9.05 4.03
CA VAL A 68 -1.38 -9.56 3.32
C VAL A 68 -1.65 -11.03 3.61
N ASP A 69 -0.62 -11.88 3.70
CA ASP A 69 -0.83 -13.32 3.83
C ASP A 69 -1.62 -13.73 5.09
N PRO A 70 -1.34 -13.17 6.28
CA PRO A 70 -2.18 -13.47 7.45
C PRO A 70 -3.64 -13.04 7.27
N LEU A 71 -3.87 -11.93 6.55
CA LEU A 71 -5.21 -11.42 6.28
C LEU A 71 -5.96 -12.28 5.25
N ARG A 72 -5.26 -12.81 4.25
CA ARG A 72 -5.83 -13.79 3.33
C ARG A 72 -6.29 -15.05 4.08
N ALA A 73 -5.50 -15.51 5.03
CA ALA A 73 -5.86 -16.66 5.85
C ALA A 73 -7.09 -16.39 6.72
N ALA A 74 -7.20 -15.17 7.26
CA ALA A 74 -8.34 -14.77 8.10
C ALA A 74 -9.59 -14.43 7.29
N HIS A 75 -9.44 -14.04 6.02
CA HIS A 75 -10.54 -13.64 5.13
C HIS A 75 -10.45 -14.40 3.80
N PRO A 76 -10.67 -15.72 3.79
CA PRO A 76 -10.42 -16.56 2.60
C PRO A 76 -11.33 -16.24 1.40
N ASP A 77 -12.47 -15.58 1.64
CA ASP A 77 -13.40 -15.23 0.57
C ASP A 77 -13.04 -13.91 -0.12
N VAL A 78 -12.06 -13.16 0.39
CA VAL A 78 -11.61 -11.93 -0.23
C VAL A 78 -10.59 -12.24 -1.33
N ASP A 79 -10.90 -11.84 -2.56
CA ASP A 79 -9.96 -11.92 -3.67
C ASP A 79 -9.00 -10.73 -3.60
N CYS A 80 -7.79 -10.98 -3.08
CA CYS A 80 -6.77 -9.95 -2.91
C CYS A 80 -5.56 -10.25 -3.79
N THR A 81 -5.23 -9.29 -4.65
CA THR A 81 -3.99 -9.27 -5.45
C THR A 81 -3.01 -8.27 -4.89
N VAL A 82 -1.72 -8.60 -4.95
CA VAL A 82 -0.63 -7.68 -4.59
C VAL A 82 0.00 -7.14 -5.87
N GLU A 83 0.07 -5.83 -5.99
CA GLU A 83 0.79 -5.15 -7.07
C GLU A 83 1.99 -4.41 -6.51
N VAL A 84 3.14 -4.57 -7.15
CA VAL A 84 4.35 -3.80 -6.89
C VAL A 84 4.57 -2.85 -8.05
N VAL A 85 4.57 -1.56 -7.78
CA VAL A 85 4.60 -0.52 -8.83
C VAL A 85 5.75 0.44 -8.57
N ARG A 86 6.55 0.70 -9.60
CA ARG A 86 7.55 1.76 -9.53
C ARG A 86 6.88 3.12 -9.72
N GLY A 87 7.07 4.02 -8.78
CA GLY A 87 6.53 5.37 -8.85
C GLY A 87 6.38 6.01 -7.49
N ALA A 88 6.07 7.29 -7.46
CA ALA A 88 5.76 8.01 -6.23
C ALA A 88 4.47 7.47 -5.62
N PRO A 89 4.44 7.15 -4.31
CA PRO A 89 3.29 6.50 -3.68
C PRO A 89 1.97 7.24 -3.90
N ALA A 90 1.93 8.55 -3.67
CA ALA A 90 0.70 9.32 -3.80
C ALA A 90 0.16 9.31 -5.24
N LYS A 91 1.06 9.43 -6.22
CA LYS A 91 0.68 9.41 -7.64
C LYS A 91 0.11 8.05 -8.04
N VAL A 92 0.80 6.98 -7.67
CA VAL A 92 0.37 5.61 -8.00
C VAL A 92 -0.98 5.30 -7.36
N LEU A 93 -1.14 5.62 -6.08
CA LEU A 93 -2.40 5.36 -5.37
C LEU A 93 -3.55 6.20 -5.94
N ALA A 94 -3.33 7.46 -6.27
CA ALA A 94 -4.34 8.31 -6.89
C ALA A 94 -4.77 7.75 -8.26
N GLU A 95 -3.83 7.32 -9.08
CA GLU A 95 -4.12 6.70 -10.38
C GLU A 95 -4.90 5.40 -10.23
N ARG A 96 -4.47 4.53 -9.31
CA ARG A 96 -5.15 3.25 -9.05
C ARG A 96 -6.55 3.43 -8.45
N SER A 97 -6.80 4.53 -7.75
CA SER A 97 -8.09 4.80 -7.14
C SER A 97 -9.14 5.27 -8.13
N GLY A 98 -8.75 5.66 -9.35
CA GLY A 98 -9.67 6.21 -10.35
C GLY A 98 -10.90 5.35 -10.61
N ASP A 99 -10.73 4.04 -10.68
CA ASP A 99 -11.80 3.06 -10.91
C ASP A 99 -12.19 2.30 -9.64
N ALA A 100 -11.60 2.63 -8.50
CA ALA A 100 -11.87 1.95 -7.24
C ALA A 100 -13.06 2.60 -6.52
N GLY A 101 -13.90 1.79 -5.88
CA GLY A 101 -14.97 2.30 -5.04
C GLY A 101 -14.48 2.88 -3.71
N LEU A 102 -13.26 2.53 -3.29
CA LEU A 102 -12.66 3.01 -2.06
C LEU A 102 -11.14 2.79 -2.10
N LEU A 103 -10.39 3.81 -1.69
CA LEU A 103 -8.96 3.71 -1.43
C LEU A 103 -8.75 3.76 0.09
N VAL A 104 -8.05 2.77 0.63
CA VAL A 104 -7.72 2.69 2.06
C VAL A 104 -6.21 2.86 2.23
N MET A 105 -5.80 3.70 3.16
CA MET A 105 -4.39 3.87 3.46
C MET A 105 -4.18 4.31 4.91
N GLY A 106 -2.96 4.15 5.42
CA GLY A 106 -2.61 4.63 6.75
C GLY A 106 -2.51 6.15 6.78
N THR A 107 -2.71 6.72 7.96
CA THR A 107 -2.56 8.18 8.15
C THR A 107 -1.10 8.63 8.06
N ARG A 108 -0.13 7.71 8.30
CA ARG A 108 1.31 7.95 8.21
C ARG A 108 1.98 6.74 7.59
N GLY A 109 3.10 6.97 6.92
CA GLY A 109 3.96 5.93 6.40
C GLY A 109 5.23 5.79 7.22
N ARG A 110 6.28 5.23 6.62
CA ARG A 110 7.60 5.14 7.21
C ARG A 110 8.21 6.53 7.34
N GLY A 111 8.93 6.79 8.44
CA GLY A 111 9.71 8.01 8.65
C GLY A 111 8.92 9.23 9.09
N GLY A 112 7.68 9.07 9.52
CA GLY A 112 6.90 10.19 10.06
C GLY A 112 7.40 10.63 11.44
N PHE A 113 7.26 11.94 11.76
CA PHE A 113 7.57 12.47 13.08
C PHE A 113 6.50 12.04 14.10
N ALA A 114 6.94 11.77 15.34
CA ALA A 114 6.02 11.58 16.45
C ALA A 114 5.18 12.87 16.63
N GLY A 115 3.86 12.73 16.71
CA GLY A 115 2.94 13.86 16.81
C GLY A 115 2.39 14.38 15.50
N MET A 116 2.88 13.92 14.36
CA MET A 116 2.30 14.24 13.06
C MET A 116 0.98 13.49 12.89
N LEU A 117 -0.12 14.23 12.68
CA LEU A 117 -1.45 13.63 12.49
C LEU A 117 -1.59 12.94 11.13
N LEU A 118 -1.00 13.53 10.11
CA LEU A 118 -1.15 13.09 8.73
C LEU A 118 0.19 13.17 8.00
N GLY A 119 0.58 12.08 7.34
CA GLY A 119 1.79 12.05 6.54
C GLY A 119 1.67 12.82 5.23
N SER A 120 2.79 13.21 4.65
CA SER A 120 2.83 13.96 3.39
C SER A 120 2.17 13.19 2.23
N GLN A 121 2.36 11.88 2.16
CA GLN A 121 1.74 11.05 1.11
C GLN A 121 0.24 10.98 1.27
N SER A 122 -0.26 10.86 2.51
CA SER A 122 -1.69 10.87 2.80
C SER A 122 -2.34 12.18 2.40
N GLN A 123 -1.69 13.31 2.67
CA GLN A 123 -2.17 14.63 2.24
C GLN A 123 -2.25 14.74 0.73
N ARG A 124 -1.22 14.29 0.01
CA ARG A 124 -1.19 14.33 -1.47
C ARG A 124 -2.28 13.46 -2.08
N VAL A 125 -2.50 12.28 -1.51
CA VAL A 125 -3.58 11.38 -1.97
C VAL A 125 -4.94 12.04 -1.77
N LEU A 126 -5.20 12.67 -0.62
CA LEU A 126 -6.47 13.37 -0.38
C LEU A 126 -6.73 14.49 -1.37
N GLU A 127 -5.67 15.18 -1.82
CA GLU A 127 -5.79 16.27 -2.79
C GLU A 127 -6.05 15.77 -4.22
N THR A 128 -5.61 14.55 -4.56
CA THR A 128 -5.56 14.06 -5.94
C THR A 128 -6.41 12.84 -6.23
N ALA A 129 -6.89 12.12 -5.22
CA ALA A 129 -7.67 10.90 -5.41
C ALA A 129 -9.03 11.21 -6.04
N ALA A 130 -9.42 10.37 -6.99
CA ALA A 130 -10.73 10.45 -7.65
C ALA A 130 -11.79 9.60 -6.99
N SER A 131 -11.44 8.80 -5.98
CA SER A 131 -12.36 7.95 -5.21
C SER A 131 -12.44 8.40 -3.76
N PRO A 132 -13.44 7.93 -2.99
CA PRO A 132 -13.42 8.09 -1.54
C PRO A 132 -12.16 7.48 -0.94
N VAL A 133 -11.60 8.15 0.05
CA VAL A 133 -10.37 7.73 0.75
C VAL A 133 -10.69 7.50 2.22
N MET A 134 -10.33 6.33 2.71
CA MET A 134 -10.37 6.02 4.14
C MET A 134 -8.96 6.04 4.71
N LEU A 135 -8.72 6.91 5.67
CA LEU A 135 -7.46 6.97 6.40
C LEU A 135 -7.57 6.18 7.69
N VAL A 136 -6.62 5.28 7.91
CA VAL A 136 -6.61 4.40 9.08
C VAL A 136 -5.40 4.69 9.93
N ARG A 137 -5.64 4.90 11.22
CA ARG A 137 -4.59 5.09 12.21
C ARG A 137 -4.30 3.76 12.89
N ALA A 138 -3.01 3.43 13.05
CA ALA A 138 -2.64 2.29 13.87
C ALA A 138 -3.04 2.55 15.33
N ALA A 139 -3.45 1.49 16.03
CA ALA A 139 -3.73 1.60 17.45
C ALA A 139 -2.46 2.03 18.21
N PRO A 140 -2.58 2.84 19.29
CA PRO A 140 -1.43 3.18 20.10
C PRO A 140 -0.78 1.93 20.66
N THR A 141 0.55 1.86 20.58
CA THR A 141 1.30 0.80 21.28
C THR A 141 1.38 1.15 22.75
N SER A 142 0.87 0.28 23.56
CA SER A 142 0.95 0.42 25.03
C SER A 142 2.34 0.02 25.55
#